data_69f089051eace23fcc7100f82f819412
#
_entry.id   69f089051eace23fcc7100f82f819412
#
_cell.length_a   1.000
_cell.length_b   1.000
_cell.length_c   1.000
_cell.angle_alpha   90.00
_cell.angle_beta   90.00
_cell.angle_gamma   90.00
#
_symmetry.space_group_name_H-M   'P 1'
#
loop_
_entity.id
_entity.type
_entity.pdbx_description
1 polymer ?
#
loop_
_entity_poly.entity_id
_entity_poly.type
_entity_poly.pdbx_seq_one_letter_code
_entity_poly.pdbx_strand_id
1 'polypeptide(L)'
;KVAFFIFGASAHGTIWDFFTKSFDLSSIFVTGEWDQLYISNFYSTKQKDAAVFSKFFGRYGIQQDYKKIYLASHLPFLILVRDPISRLKTMVNHGGYRDVAMIENTTFHLNDNIDEVLDRRRFHNYSLYPNTEETMPYLVECVKNVNFSYTSTAEICEKQVYYMDANEVNPDKVMESMRFYAKFFDKKLDEKRLLDLEDYLKEKKWGILSQTLPLTMQILSNEEILNVNIGLKFLHKCHSHQSIVKEIFSKDYEILKIVDFTMLNEEFLNLKKDEKLFQKVKTYLNDFVLCLGNKYRAYEKYFQKETDILTYFKTHRQEALIFKKVFDKEFTHIKANRPDIVASWKYYKEFEKMCKEL
;
A
#
# COMPACT_ATOMS: atom_id res chain seq x y z
N LYS A 1 -1.96 -15.15 -19.17
CA LYS A 1 -1.90 -13.74 -18.76
C LYS A 1 -3.19 -13.36 -18.07
N VAL A 2 -3.13 -12.59 -17.02
CA VAL A 2 -4.29 -12.13 -16.27
C VAL A 2 -4.15 -10.62 -16.07
N ALA A 3 -5.23 -9.89 -16.27
CA ALA A 3 -5.28 -8.48 -15.94
C ALA A 3 -5.87 -8.30 -14.53
N PHE A 4 -5.21 -7.52 -13.71
CA PHE A 4 -5.66 -7.20 -12.36
C PHE A 4 -6.09 -5.74 -12.29
N PHE A 5 -7.30 -5.51 -11.78
CA PHE A 5 -7.73 -4.18 -11.39
C PHE A 5 -7.62 -4.02 -9.89
N ILE A 6 -6.82 -3.07 -9.50
CA ILE A 6 -6.56 -2.77 -8.10
C ILE A 6 -6.98 -1.34 -7.84
N PHE A 7 -8.07 -1.20 -7.11
CA PHE A 7 -8.46 0.09 -6.58
C PHE A 7 -7.65 0.41 -5.33
N GLY A 8 -7.17 1.64 -5.20
CA GLY A 8 -6.40 2.08 -4.04
C GLY A 8 -7.06 1.70 -2.71
N ALA A 9 -6.25 1.44 -1.70
CA ALA A 9 -6.65 1.02 -0.35
C ALA A 9 -7.37 -0.35 -0.24
N SER A 10 -7.29 -1.20 -1.28
CA SER A 10 -7.85 -2.55 -1.29
C SER A 10 -6.77 -3.63 -1.11
N ALA A 11 -5.79 -3.42 -0.24
CA ALA A 11 -4.67 -4.33 0.02
C ALA A 11 -3.78 -4.64 -1.21
N HIS A 12 -3.72 -3.73 -2.17
CA HIS A 12 -3.05 -3.95 -3.45
C HIS A 12 -1.56 -4.34 -3.34
N GLY A 13 -0.80 -3.71 -2.44
CA GLY A 13 0.62 -4.04 -2.26
C GLY A 13 0.83 -5.49 -1.81
N THR A 14 -0.03 -5.96 -0.93
CA THR A 14 -0.02 -7.33 -0.44
C THR A 14 -0.30 -8.33 -1.55
N ILE A 15 -1.37 -8.09 -2.33
CA ILE A 15 -1.78 -8.98 -3.41
C ILE A 15 -0.75 -8.98 -4.54
N TRP A 16 -0.19 -7.81 -4.85
CA TRP A 16 0.93 -7.71 -5.76
C TRP A 16 2.07 -8.65 -5.39
N ASP A 17 2.54 -8.57 -4.14
CA ASP A 17 3.62 -9.42 -3.65
C ASP A 17 3.25 -10.90 -3.70
N PHE A 18 2.02 -11.25 -3.32
CA PHE A 18 1.56 -12.63 -3.37
C PHE A 18 1.53 -13.18 -4.79
N PHE A 19 0.88 -12.48 -5.73
CA PHE A 19 0.74 -12.98 -7.08
C PHE A 19 2.06 -13.00 -7.84
N THR A 20 2.84 -11.92 -7.78
CA THR A 20 4.10 -11.85 -8.53
C THR A 20 5.14 -12.80 -8.00
N LYS A 21 5.29 -12.89 -6.67
CA LYS A 21 6.31 -13.74 -6.05
C LYS A 21 5.90 -15.21 -6.01
N SER A 22 4.61 -15.50 -5.74
CA SER A 22 4.13 -16.88 -5.61
C SER A 22 3.98 -17.61 -6.93
N PHE A 23 3.69 -16.88 -8.03
CA PHE A 23 3.48 -17.45 -9.35
C PHE A 23 4.60 -17.16 -10.34
N ASP A 24 5.69 -16.55 -9.89
CA ASP A 24 6.82 -16.12 -10.74
C ASP A 24 6.35 -15.31 -11.97
N LEU A 25 5.43 -14.36 -11.73
CA LEU A 25 4.86 -13.53 -12.78
C LEU A 25 5.69 -12.25 -12.97
N SER A 26 5.98 -11.93 -14.21
CA SER A 26 6.42 -10.58 -14.54
C SER A 26 5.27 -9.59 -14.32
N SER A 27 5.57 -8.44 -13.75
CA SER A 27 4.56 -7.44 -13.44
C SER A 27 4.68 -6.22 -14.35
N ILE A 28 3.54 -5.73 -14.83
CA ILE A 28 3.43 -4.47 -15.54
C ILE A 28 2.57 -3.54 -14.73
N PHE A 29 3.16 -2.43 -14.25
CA PHE A 29 2.42 -1.36 -13.60
C PHE A 29 1.92 -0.35 -14.63
N VAL A 30 0.62 -0.09 -14.59
CA VAL A 30 0.00 0.98 -15.36
C VAL A 30 -0.32 2.13 -14.42
N THR A 31 0.56 3.13 -14.39
CA THR A 31 0.33 4.38 -13.67
C THR A 31 0.15 5.52 -14.67
N GLY A 32 -0.96 6.17 -14.60
CA GLY A 32 -1.51 7.41 -15.18
C GLY A 32 -0.91 8.08 -16.42
N GLU A 33 0.37 8.29 -16.57
CA GLU A 33 0.90 9.25 -17.58
C GLU A 33 1.79 8.64 -18.66
N TRP A 34 2.02 7.32 -18.67
CA TRP A 34 3.07 6.71 -19.48
C TRP A 34 2.55 5.72 -20.49
N ASP A 35 1.72 6.18 -21.44
CA ASP A 35 1.15 5.34 -22.49
C ASP A 35 2.22 4.60 -23.32
N GLN A 36 3.35 5.24 -23.62
CA GLN A 36 4.45 4.61 -24.34
C GLN A 36 5.15 3.51 -23.53
N LEU A 37 5.37 3.74 -22.24
CA LEU A 37 5.99 2.76 -21.34
C LEU A 37 5.07 1.55 -21.11
N TYR A 38 3.76 1.78 -21.01
CA TYR A 38 2.77 0.72 -20.93
C TYR A 38 2.77 -0.16 -22.16
N ILE A 39 2.71 0.46 -23.35
CA ILE A 39 2.68 -0.26 -24.62
C ILE A 39 3.98 -1.05 -24.83
N SER A 40 5.15 -0.45 -24.60
CA SER A 40 6.43 -1.13 -24.73
C SER A 40 6.59 -2.29 -23.75
N ASN A 41 6.21 -2.09 -22.49
CA ASN A 41 6.24 -3.14 -21.46
C ASN A 41 5.21 -4.24 -21.75
N PHE A 42 4.02 -3.90 -22.24
CA PHE A 42 3.01 -4.88 -22.63
C PHE A 42 3.51 -5.77 -23.76
N TYR A 43 4.12 -5.20 -24.78
CA TYR A 43 4.68 -5.94 -25.90
C TYR A 43 5.94 -6.74 -25.51
N SER A 44 6.83 -6.19 -24.69
CA SER A 44 8.02 -6.89 -24.21
C SER A 44 7.69 -8.11 -23.34
N THR A 45 6.55 -8.08 -22.65
CA THR A 45 6.05 -9.20 -21.83
C THR A 45 5.11 -10.14 -22.60
N LYS A 46 4.86 -9.90 -23.87
CA LYS A 46 3.94 -10.71 -24.70
C LYS A 46 4.30 -12.19 -24.72
N GLN A 47 5.57 -12.51 -24.59
CA GLN A 47 6.09 -13.89 -24.56
C GLN A 47 6.21 -14.48 -23.14
N LYS A 48 5.99 -13.69 -22.07
CA LYS A 48 6.09 -14.13 -20.69
C LYS A 48 4.72 -14.14 -20.03
N ASP A 49 4.56 -14.99 -19.05
CA ASP A 49 3.43 -14.91 -18.13
C ASP A 49 3.54 -13.62 -17.33
N ALA A 50 2.58 -12.75 -17.52
CA ALA A 50 2.59 -11.43 -16.89
C ALA A 50 1.25 -11.12 -16.23
N ALA A 51 1.33 -10.46 -15.09
CA ALA A 51 0.20 -9.81 -14.46
C ALA A 51 0.23 -8.31 -14.80
N VAL A 52 -0.87 -7.81 -15.35
CA VAL A 52 -1.04 -6.39 -15.65
C VAL A 52 -1.81 -5.76 -14.50
N PHE A 53 -1.20 -4.81 -13.81
CA PHE A 53 -1.84 -4.12 -12.70
C PHE A 53 -2.21 -2.70 -13.08
N SER A 54 -3.48 -2.35 -12.97
CA SER A 54 -3.95 -0.97 -13.13
C SER A 54 -4.31 -0.37 -11.78
N LYS A 55 -3.66 0.72 -11.41
CA LYS A 55 -3.82 1.35 -10.10
C LYS A 55 -4.94 2.40 -10.05
N PHE A 56 -5.29 3.03 -11.15
CA PHE A 56 -6.25 4.14 -11.17
C PHE A 56 -6.98 4.27 -12.51
N PHE A 57 -8.29 4.21 -12.43
CA PHE A 57 -9.17 4.90 -13.35
C PHE A 57 -9.53 6.24 -12.69
N GLY A 58 -9.12 7.37 -13.25
CA GLY A 58 -9.85 8.55 -12.92
C GLY A 58 -9.20 9.79 -12.42
N ARG A 59 -7.90 10.02 -12.59
CA ARG A 59 -7.41 11.41 -12.44
C ARG A 59 -7.54 12.26 -13.71
N TYR A 60 -7.67 11.65 -14.89
CA TYR A 60 -7.58 12.36 -16.19
C TYR A 60 -8.70 12.04 -17.17
N GLY A 61 -9.85 11.60 -16.68
CA GLY A 61 -11.03 11.36 -17.55
C GLY A 61 -10.99 10.01 -18.27
N ILE A 62 -12.16 9.43 -18.38
CA ILE A 62 -12.47 8.12 -18.94
C ILE A 62 -11.85 7.90 -20.34
N GLN A 63 -11.66 8.95 -21.13
CA GLN A 63 -11.21 8.82 -22.52
C GLN A 63 -9.76 8.35 -22.71
N GLN A 64 -8.83 8.67 -21.82
CA GLN A 64 -7.44 8.21 -21.95
C GLN A 64 -7.24 6.78 -21.45
N ASP A 65 -8.08 6.32 -20.52
CA ASP A 65 -7.98 4.99 -19.94
C ASP A 65 -8.60 3.91 -20.84
N TYR A 66 -9.51 4.25 -21.77
CA TYR A 66 -10.10 3.30 -22.71
C TYR A 66 -9.07 2.55 -23.56
N LYS A 67 -8.01 3.20 -24.02
CA LYS A 67 -6.95 2.55 -24.80
C LYS A 67 -6.19 1.50 -24.00
N LYS A 68 -5.95 1.77 -22.70
CA LYS A 68 -5.27 0.84 -21.79
C LYS A 68 -6.14 -0.37 -21.48
N ILE A 69 -7.44 -0.13 -21.28
CA ILE A 69 -8.43 -1.18 -21.06
C ILE A 69 -8.60 -2.03 -22.29
N TYR A 70 -8.69 -1.43 -23.48
CA TYR A 70 -8.85 -2.15 -24.72
C TYR A 70 -7.70 -3.15 -24.97
N LEU A 71 -6.47 -2.77 -24.65
CA LEU A 71 -5.31 -3.68 -24.75
C LEU A 71 -5.38 -4.84 -23.73
N ALA A 72 -6.05 -4.66 -22.62
CA ALA A 72 -6.23 -5.68 -21.59
C ALA A 72 -7.59 -6.38 -21.66
N SER A 73 -8.56 -5.88 -22.44
CA SER A 73 -9.94 -6.38 -22.50
C SER A 73 -10.05 -7.85 -22.93
N HIS A 74 -9.06 -8.34 -23.69
CA HIS A 74 -8.97 -9.73 -24.10
C HIS A 74 -8.44 -10.71 -23.02
N LEU A 75 -8.07 -10.19 -21.85
CA LEU A 75 -7.57 -11.01 -20.74
C LEU A 75 -8.68 -11.21 -19.70
N PRO A 76 -8.66 -12.34 -18.94
CA PRO A 76 -9.48 -12.46 -17.75
C PRO A 76 -9.14 -11.36 -16.76
N PHE A 77 -10.15 -10.74 -16.18
CA PHE A 77 -9.99 -9.67 -15.20
C PHE A 77 -10.21 -10.18 -13.78
N LEU A 78 -9.28 -9.91 -12.90
CA LEU A 78 -9.43 -10.08 -11.47
C LEU A 78 -9.58 -8.70 -10.81
N ILE A 79 -10.77 -8.41 -10.28
CA ILE A 79 -11.07 -7.16 -9.59
C ILE A 79 -10.95 -7.41 -8.09
N LEU A 80 -10.02 -6.71 -7.46
CA LEU A 80 -9.87 -6.73 -6.01
C LEU A 80 -10.89 -5.81 -5.37
N VAL A 81 -11.70 -6.39 -4.49
CA VAL A 81 -12.76 -5.68 -3.77
C VAL A 81 -12.55 -5.74 -2.27
N ARG A 82 -13.22 -4.86 -1.55
CA ARG A 82 -13.18 -4.78 -0.09
C ARG A 82 -14.43 -4.09 0.40
N ASP A 83 -14.87 -4.40 1.64
CA ASP A 83 -15.87 -3.61 2.35
C ASP A 83 -15.59 -2.10 2.15
N PRO A 84 -16.52 -1.33 1.54
CA PRO A 84 -16.28 0.05 1.14
C PRO A 84 -15.96 0.96 2.33
N ILE A 85 -16.51 0.70 3.50
CA ILE A 85 -16.24 1.47 4.72
C ILE A 85 -14.81 1.17 5.21
N SER A 86 -14.42 -0.11 5.21
CA SER A 86 -13.04 -0.48 5.53
C SER A 86 -12.04 0.08 4.51
N ARG A 87 -12.46 0.22 3.25
CA ARG A 87 -11.64 0.86 2.22
C ARG A 87 -11.48 2.36 2.50
N LEU A 88 -12.56 3.08 2.80
CA LEU A 88 -12.52 4.49 3.18
C LEU A 88 -11.65 4.72 4.42
N LYS A 89 -11.82 3.91 5.46
CA LYS A 89 -10.97 3.94 6.65
C LYS A 89 -9.48 3.80 6.27
N THR A 90 -9.15 2.90 5.36
CA THR A 90 -7.77 2.73 4.92
C THR A 90 -7.28 3.95 4.13
N MET A 91 -8.14 4.58 3.33
CA MET A 91 -7.80 5.82 2.61
C MET A 91 -7.52 6.97 3.56
N VAL A 92 -8.34 7.15 4.61
CA VAL A 92 -8.11 8.15 5.66
C VAL A 92 -6.78 7.91 6.37
N ASN A 93 -6.49 6.66 6.72
CA ASN A 93 -5.27 6.30 7.45
C ASN A 93 -4.00 6.28 6.57
N HIS A 94 -4.13 6.33 5.26
CA HIS A 94 -2.97 6.16 4.37
C HIS A 94 -2.28 7.47 4.01
N GLY A 95 -2.81 8.62 4.38
CA GLY A 95 -2.21 9.93 4.09
C GLY A 95 -1.89 10.13 2.61
N GLY A 96 -2.71 9.60 1.71
CA GLY A 96 -2.40 9.33 0.31
C GLY A 96 -2.27 10.53 -0.61
N TYR A 97 -2.31 11.75 -0.10
CA TYR A 97 -2.18 12.95 -0.95
C TYR A 97 -0.92 13.70 -0.55
N ARG A 98 0.17 13.16 -1.02
CA ARG A 98 1.49 13.75 -0.88
C ARG A 98 1.62 14.86 -1.90
N ASP A 99 2.03 16.01 -1.45
CA ASP A 99 2.71 16.94 -2.32
C ASP A 99 3.93 16.21 -2.90
N VAL A 100 4.08 16.19 -4.23
CA VAL A 100 5.15 15.46 -4.92
C VAL A 100 6.52 15.90 -4.39
N ALA A 101 6.67 17.18 -4.03
CA ALA A 101 7.86 17.73 -3.42
C ALA A 101 8.24 17.09 -2.07
N MET A 102 7.29 16.50 -1.33
CA MET A 102 7.57 15.81 -0.06
C MET A 102 8.00 14.34 -0.24
N ILE A 103 7.76 13.74 -1.42
CA ILE A 103 8.20 12.36 -1.72
C ILE A 103 9.71 12.33 -1.97
N GLU A 104 10.28 13.40 -2.49
CA GLU A 104 11.68 13.48 -2.87
C GLU A 104 12.63 13.60 -1.68
N ASN A 105 12.15 14.05 -0.51
CA ASN A 105 13.02 14.30 0.64
C ASN A 105 13.02 13.13 1.63
N THR A 106 13.43 11.94 1.15
CA THR A 106 13.66 10.77 2.01
C THR A 106 15.06 10.79 2.64
N THR A 107 15.90 11.72 2.23
CA THR A 107 17.29 11.85 2.69
C THR A 107 17.43 12.87 3.80
N PHE A 108 18.23 12.56 4.80
CA PHE A 108 18.59 13.45 5.91
C PHE A 108 20.05 13.22 6.32
N HIS A 109 20.60 14.11 7.14
CA HIS A 109 22.00 14.06 7.53
C HIS A 109 22.19 13.74 9.00
N LEU A 110 23.35 13.24 9.33
CA LEU A 110 23.77 13.07 10.73
C LEU A 110 23.70 14.43 11.46
N ASN A 111 22.95 14.51 12.54
CA ASN A 111 22.60 15.66 13.39
C ASN A 111 21.42 16.50 12.91
N ASP A 112 20.70 16.15 11.84
CA ASP A 112 19.42 16.77 11.56
C ASP A 112 18.44 16.57 12.74
N ASN A 113 17.52 17.48 12.92
CA ASN A 113 16.48 17.34 13.95
C ASN A 113 15.59 16.14 13.63
N ILE A 114 15.59 15.13 14.52
CA ILE A 114 14.90 13.85 14.31
C ILE A 114 13.39 14.04 14.16
N ASP A 115 12.77 14.90 14.98
CA ASP A 115 11.34 15.13 14.92
C ASP A 115 10.95 15.79 13.58
N GLU A 116 11.74 16.75 13.10
CA GLU A 116 11.51 17.36 11.80
C GLU A 116 11.66 16.35 10.66
N VAL A 117 12.63 15.45 10.73
CA VAL A 117 12.81 14.37 9.75
C VAL A 117 11.61 13.44 9.73
N LEU A 118 11.13 13.02 10.90
CA LEU A 118 9.98 12.12 11.04
C LEU A 118 8.66 12.79 10.68
N ASP A 119 8.58 14.12 10.82
CA ASP A 119 7.40 14.94 10.53
C ASP A 119 7.33 15.47 9.11
N ARG A 120 8.29 15.16 8.24
CA ARG A 120 8.29 15.59 6.84
C ARG A 120 7.09 15.06 6.05
N ARG A 121 6.57 13.89 6.42
CA ARG A 121 5.39 13.32 5.78
C ARG A 121 4.13 13.70 6.53
N ARG A 122 3.17 14.26 5.80
CA ARG A 122 1.90 14.76 6.33
C ARG A 122 0.74 13.95 5.76
N PHE A 123 -0.34 13.92 6.53
CA PHE A 123 -1.65 13.46 6.07
C PHE A 123 -2.38 14.59 5.31
N HIS A 124 -3.63 14.34 4.96
CA HIS A 124 -4.43 15.35 4.28
C HIS A 124 -4.49 16.64 5.11
N ASN A 125 -4.57 17.78 4.43
CA ASN A 125 -4.51 19.13 5.04
C ASN A 125 -3.28 19.39 5.92
N TYR A 126 -2.13 18.76 5.57
CA TYR A 126 -0.88 18.89 6.32
C TYR A 126 -0.96 18.42 7.78
N SER A 127 -1.99 17.64 8.13
CA SER A 127 -2.14 17.05 9.44
C SER A 127 -1.00 16.06 9.75
N LEU A 128 -0.56 16.02 11.02
CA LEU A 128 0.46 15.05 11.48
C LEU A 128 -0.09 13.63 11.66
N TYR A 129 -1.41 13.53 11.82
CA TYR A 129 -2.10 12.28 12.09
C TYR A 129 -3.34 12.11 11.20
N PRO A 130 -3.82 10.87 10.99
CA PRO A 130 -5.06 10.62 10.28
C PRO A 130 -6.24 11.33 10.94
N ASN A 131 -7.07 11.98 10.12
CA ASN A 131 -8.26 12.69 10.58
C ASN A 131 -9.41 12.48 9.59
N THR A 132 -10.51 11.90 10.07
CA THR A 132 -11.69 11.63 9.24
C THR A 132 -12.35 12.92 8.75
N GLU A 133 -12.56 13.90 9.65
CA GLU A 133 -13.22 15.17 9.31
C GLU A 133 -12.45 15.97 8.25
N GLU A 134 -11.13 15.91 8.27
CA GLU A 134 -10.30 16.60 7.28
C GLU A 134 -10.20 15.88 5.95
N THR A 135 -10.23 14.53 5.98
CA THR A 135 -9.96 13.72 4.78
C THR A 135 -11.22 13.37 3.99
N MET A 136 -12.35 13.16 4.66
CA MET A 136 -13.58 12.71 4.01
C MET A 136 -14.12 13.69 2.96
N PRO A 137 -14.13 15.03 3.14
CA PRO A 137 -14.58 15.94 2.10
C PRO A 137 -13.84 15.76 0.77
N TYR A 138 -12.52 15.52 0.82
CA TYR A 138 -11.75 15.21 -0.36
C TYR A 138 -12.14 13.85 -0.97
N LEU A 139 -12.40 12.82 -0.15
CA LEU A 139 -12.83 11.52 -0.64
C LEU A 139 -14.22 11.57 -1.29
N VAL A 140 -15.10 12.47 -0.85
CA VAL A 140 -16.40 12.76 -1.49
C VAL A 140 -16.19 13.26 -2.92
N GLU A 141 -15.27 14.20 -3.12
CA GLU A 141 -14.94 14.67 -4.48
C GLU A 141 -14.33 13.54 -5.33
N CYS A 142 -13.46 12.74 -4.75
CA CYS A 142 -12.86 11.60 -5.45
C CYS A 142 -13.89 10.53 -5.83
N VAL A 143 -14.89 10.26 -4.98
CA VAL A 143 -15.89 9.22 -5.24
C VAL A 143 -16.83 9.58 -6.37
N LYS A 144 -17.14 10.86 -6.53
CA LYS A 144 -17.92 11.36 -7.68
C LYS A 144 -17.23 11.03 -9.01
N ASN A 145 -15.93 10.92 -8.98
CA ASN A 145 -15.10 10.81 -10.16
C ASN A 145 -14.57 9.41 -10.47
N VAL A 146 -14.54 8.39 -9.60
CA VAL A 146 -14.11 7.03 -10.04
C VAL A 146 -13.68 6.01 -8.97
N ASN A 147 -13.62 6.36 -7.71
CA ASN A 147 -12.95 5.51 -6.71
C ASN A 147 -13.56 4.12 -6.45
N PHE A 148 -14.78 3.85 -6.88
CA PHE A 148 -15.48 2.56 -6.67
C PHE A 148 -16.04 1.97 -7.96
N SER A 149 -15.42 2.21 -9.10
CA SER A 149 -15.90 1.87 -10.46
C SER A 149 -15.88 0.36 -10.77
N TYR A 150 -16.45 -0.47 -9.89
CA TYR A 150 -16.44 -1.93 -10.09
C TYR A 150 -17.31 -2.39 -11.25
N THR A 151 -18.57 -1.95 -11.27
CA THR A 151 -19.50 -2.27 -12.37
C THR A 151 -19.05 -1.61 -13.67
N SER A 152 -18.72 -0.32 -13.60
CA SER A 152 -18.23 0.41 -14.79
C SER A 152 -16.95 -0.22 -15.39
N THR A 153 -16.10 -0.81 -14.56
CA THR A 153 -14.92 -1.54 -15.03
C THR A 153 -15.30 -2.90 -15.62
N ALA A 154 -16.23 -3.61 -14.98
CA ALA A 154 -16.66 -4.93 -15.47
C ALA A 154 -17.36 -4.86 -16.82
N GLU A 155 -18.13 -3.79 -17.08
CA GLU A 155 -18.87 -3.58 -18.33
C GLU A 155 -17.98 -3.41 -19.56
N ILE A 156 -16.73 -2.95 -19.38
CA ILE A 156 -15.77 -2.78 -20.49
C ILE A 156 -14.87 -4.00 -20.70
N CYS A 157 -15.02 -5.05 -19.91
CA CYS A 157 -14.23 -6.27 -20.04
C CYS A 157 -14.92 -7.23 -21.01
N GLU A 158 -14.24 -7.61 -22.11
CA GLU A 158 -14.75 -8.57 -23.09
C GLU A 158 -14.67 -10.02 -22.58
N LYS A 159 -13.82 -10.28 -21.62
CA LYS A 159 -13.62 -11.58 -20.98
C LYS A 159 -14.26 -11.62 -19.59
N GLN A 160 -14.27 -12.80 -19.01
CA GLN A 160 -14.85 -13.02 -17.71
C GLN A 160 -14.16 -12.19 -16.62
N VAL A 161 -14.97 -11.55 -15.77
CA VAL A 161 -14.54 -10.81 -14.60
C VAL A 161 -14.67 -11.69 -13.35
N TYR A 162 -13.61 -11.72 -12.56
CA TYR A 162 -13.54 -12.42 -11.29
C TYR A 162 -13.36 -11.40 -10.17
N TYR A 163 -13.96 -11.66 -9.03
CA TYR A 163 -13.81 -10.83 -7.85
C TYR A 163 -13.03 -11.56 -6.77
N MET A 164 -12.07 -10.88 -6.19
CA MET A 164 -11.33 -11.32 -5.01
C MET A 164 -11.61 -10.34 -3.86
N ASP A 165 -12.09 -10.82 -2.74
CA ASP A 165 -12.21 -10.00 -1.53
C ASP A 165 -10.86 -9.84 -0.84
N ALA A 166 -10.56 -8.64 -0.34
CA ALA A 166 -9.34 -8.40 0.42
C ALA A 166 -9.22 -9.31 1.68
N ASN A 167 -10.33 -9.83 2.20
CA ASN A 167 -10.32 -10.79 3.29
C ASN A 167 -9.81 -12.17 2.88
N GLU A 168 -9.82 -12.52 1.60
CA GLU A 168 -9.28 -13.77 1.08
C GLU A 168 -7.74 -13.82 1.16
N VAL A 169 -7.10 -12.67 1.33
CA VAL A 169 -5.63 -12.55 1.50
C VAL A 169 -5.22 -12.19 2.93
N ASN A 170 -6.11 -12.32 3.88
CA ASN A 170 -5.75 -12.24 5.30
C ASN A 170 -4.84 -13.44 5.69
N PRO A 171 -4.00 -13.30 6.73
CA PRO A 171 -3.02 -14.32 7.12
C PRO A 171 -3.60 -15.73 7.32
N ASP A 172 -4.83 -15.80 7.82
CA ASP A 172 -5.55 -17.05 8.09
C ASP A 172 -6.12 -17.74 6.84
N LYS A 173 -6.21 -17.03 5.70
CA LYS A 173 -6.82 -17.50 4.46
C LYS A 173 -5.91 -17.51 3.25
N VAL A 174 -4.83 -16.76 3.31
CA VAL A 174 -3.99 -16.51 2.13
C VAL A 174 -3.46 -17.78 1.47
N MET A 175 -3.08 -18.79 2.27
CA MET A 175 -2.57 -20.06 1.76
C MET A 175 -3.62 -20.81 0.94
N GLU A 176 -4.85 -20.87 1.44
CA GLU A 176 -5.97 -21.52 0.75
C GLU A 176 -6.32 -20.74 -0.53
N SER A 177 -6.44 -19.44 -0.44
CA SER A 177 -6.77 -18.57 -1.57
C SER A 177 -5.70 -18.65 -2.67
N MET A 178 -4.42 -18.64 -2.33
CA MET A 178 -3.35 -18.77 -3.33
C MET A 178 -3.34 -20.14 -4.02
N ARG A 179 -3.62 -21.22 -3.29
CA ARG A 179 -3.78 -22.55 -3.89
C ARG A 179 -4.97 -22.62 -4.85
N PHE A 180 -6.09 -21.99 -4.48
CA PHE A 180 -7.25 -21.86 -5.36
C PHE A 180 -6.87 -21.12 -6.65
N TYR A 181 -6.24 -19.93 -6.54
CA TYR A 181 -5.85 -19.15 -7.69
C TYR A 181 -4.76 -19.80 -8.54
N ALA A 182 -3.85 -20.57 -7.93
CA ALA A 182 -2.87 -21.37 -8.67
C ALA A 182 -3.54 -22.34 -9.64
N LYS A 183 -4.51 -23.11 -9.13
CA LYS A 183 -5.31 -24.03 -9.96
C LYS A 183 -6.13 -23.27 -11.01
N PHE A 184 -6.76 -22.18 -10.59
CA PHE A 184 -7.62 -21.37 -11.45
C PHE A 184 -6.88 -20.79 -12.65
N PHE A 185 -5.64 -20.32 -12.44
CA PHE A 185 -4.79 -19.75 -13.49
C PHE A 185 -3.85 -20.74 -14.15
N ASP A 186 -3.95 -22.02 -13.80
CA ASP A 186 -3.03 -23.09 -14.26
C ASP A 186 -1.56 -22.68 -14.03
N LYS A 187 -1.24 -22.28 -12.80
CA LYS A 187 0.09 -21.84 -12.39
C LYS A 187 0.68 -22.72 -11.30
N LYS A 188 1.99 -22.88 -11.35
CA LYS A 188 2.74 -23.54 -10.27
C LYS A 188 2.92 -22.54 -9.13
N LEU A 189 2.57 -22.98 -7.91
CA LEU A 189 2.72 -22.20 -6.69
C LEU A 189 4.09 -22.46 -6.06
N ASP A 190 4.82 -21.42 -5.72
CA ASP A 190 6.01 -21.51 -4.87
C ASP A 190 5.58 -21.45 -3.39
N GLU A 191 5.34 -22.62 -2.81
CA GLU A 191 4.85 -22.71 -1.43
C GLU A 191 5.85 -22.16 -0.40
N LYS A 192 7.15 -22.25 -0.65
CA LYS A 192 8.16 -21.71 0.26
C LYS A 192 8.06 -20.18 0.34
N ARG A 193 7.99 -19.52 -0.82
CA ARG A 193 7.78 -18.06 -0.87
C ARG A 193 6.45 -17.64 -0.26
N LEU A 194 5.43 -18.46 -0.42
CA LEU A 194 4.13 -18.19 0.16
C LEU A 194 4.15 -18.24 1.70
N LEU A 195 4.88 -19.18 2.30
CA LEU A 195 5.09 -19.24 3.75
C LEU A 195 5.82 -17.99 4.27
N ASP A 196 6.88 -17.55 3.58
CA ASP A 196 7.59 -16.30 3.92
C ASP A 196 6.63 -15.10 3.89
N LEU A 197 5.68 -15.06 2.96
CA LEU A 197 4.68 -14.01 2.84
C LEU A 197 3.58 -14.12 3.92
N GLU A 198 3.20 -15.32 4.33
CA GLU A 198 2.25 -15.55 5.43
C GLU A 198 2.81 -15.02 6.75
N ASP A 199 4.06 -15.32 7.07
CA ASP A 199 4.73 -14.82 8.26
C ASP A 199 4.84 -13.29 8.23
N TYR A 200 5.19 -12.73 7.09
CA TYR A 200 5.16 -11.30 6.85
C TYR A 200 3.79 -10.64 7.12
N LEU A 201 2.69 -11.30 6.74
CA LEU A 201 1.34 -10.78 7.02
C LEU A 201 0.96 -10.87 8.50
N LYS A 202 1.39 -11.91 9.20
CA LYS A 202 1.14 -12.08 10.64
C LYS A 202 1.81 -10.96 11.47
N GLU A 203 2.98 -10.52 11.02
CA GLU A 203 3.71 -9.43 11.65
C GLU A 203 3.22 -8.03 11.26
N LYS A 204 2.11 -7.92 10.53
CA LYS A 204 1.62 -6.70 9.86
C LYS A 204 1.11 -5.60 10.81
N LYS A 205 1.99 -5.04 11.61
CA LYS A 205 1.77 -3.74 12.29
C LYS A 205 2.39 -2.55 11.54
N TRP A 206 3.03 -2.77 10.42
CA TRP A 206 3.92 -1.85 9.72
C TRP A 206 3.27 -0.88 8.73
N GLY A 207 1.98 -1.04 8.40
CA GLY A 207 1.29 -0.16 7.44
C GLY A 207 1.39 1.32 7.77
N ILE A 208 1.46 1.67 9.05
CA ILE A 208 1.66 3.03 9.55
C ILE A 208 3.07 3.55 9.21
N LEU A 209 4.08 2.71 9.41
CA LEU A 209 5.47 3.09 9.15
C LEU A 209 5.78 3.28 7.66
N SER A 210 4.99 2.69 6.77
CA SER A 210 5.12 2.93 5.32
C SER A 210 4.85 4.40 4.93
N GLN A 211 4.27 5.19 5.81
CA GLN A 211 4.10 6.64 5.63
C GLN A 211 5.40 7.39 5.92
N THR A 212 6.23 6.89 6.83
CA THR A 212 7.48 7.54 7.24
C THR A 212 8.68 6.94 6.52
N LEU A 213 8.70 5.63 6.31
CA LEU A 213 9.81 4.90 5.69
C LEU A 213 9.54 4.62 4.20
N PRO A 214 10.58 4.44 3.36
CA PRO A 214 12.00 4.41 3.72
C PRO A 214 12.60 5.80 3.92
N LEU A 215 13.70 5.87 4.68
CA LEU A 215 14.55 7.04 4.86
C LEU A 215 16.01 6.65 4.63
N THR A 216 16.84 7.60 4.21
CA THR A 216 18.28 7.41 4.06
C THR A 216 19.02 8.49 4.84
N MET A 217 19.79 8.08 5.84
CA MET A 217 20.69 8.98 6.55
C MET A 217 22.03 9.05 5.84
N GLN A 218 22.47 10.24 5.53
CA GLN A 218 23.80 10.51 4.94
C GLN A 218 24.79 10.93 6.01
N ILE A 219 25.98 10.35 5.95
CA ILE A 219 27.09 10.60 6.86
C ILE A 219 28.28 11.03 6.01
N LEU A 220 28.80 12.23 6.24
CA LEU A 220 30.02 12.68 5.60
C LEU A 220 31.23 12.10 6.36
N SER A 221 32.08 11.34 5.67
CA SER A 221 33.30 10.73 6.19
C SER A 221 34.46 10.89 5.15
N ASN A 222 35.47 11.66 5.49
CA ASN A 222 36.65 11.86 4.62
C ASN A 222 36.29 12.17 3.15
N GLU A 223 35.41 13.13 2.93
CA GLU A 223 34.88 13.53 1.60
C GLU A 223 33.98 12.50 0.90
N GLU A 224 33.76 11.34 1.50
CA GLU A 224 32.80 10.33 1.02
C GLU A 224 31.48 10.44 1.75
N ILE A 225 30.36 10.16 1.04
CA ILE A 225 29.02 10.07 1.63
C ILE A 225 28.72 8.60 1.87
N LEU A 226 28.55 8.23 3.14
CA LEU A 226 28.08 6.91 3.56
C LEU A 226 26.58 6.96 3.82
N ASN A 227 25.85 5.90 3.44
CA ASN A 227 24.41 5.88 3.51
C ASN A 227 23.90 4.79 4.46
N VAL A 228 23.10 5.19 5.47
CA VAL A 228 22.31 4.27 6.28
C VAL A 228 20.91 4.26 5.75
N ASN A 229 20.46 3.13 5.19
CA ASN A 229 19.11 2.95 4.73
C ASN A 229 18.24 2.41 5.88
N ILE A 230 17.15 3.12 6.18
CA ILE A 230 16.19 2.81 7.24
C ILE A 230 14.89 2.42 6.58
N GLY A 231 14.46 1.19 6.76
CA GLY A 231 13.28 0.68 6.07
C GLY A 231 12.63 -0.49 6.78
N LEU A 232 11.54 -0.96 6.20
CA LEU A 232 10.86 -2.16 6.70
C LEU A 232 11.65 -3.41 6.32
N LYS A 233 11.92 -4.29 7.27
CA LYS A 233 12.75 -5.51 7.08
C LYS A 233 12.40 -6.32 5.83
N PHE A 234 11.12 -6.37 5.49
CA PHE A 234 10.62 -7.20 4.39
C PHE A 234 10.73 -6.54 3.02
N LEU A 235 10.88 -5.20 2.98
CA LEU A 235 10.98 -4.45 1.72
C LEU A 235 12.42 -4.24 1.25
N HIS A 236 13.41 -4.37 2.14
CA HIS A 236 14.82 -4.02 1.91
C HIS A 236 15.76 -5.23 1.82
N LYS A 237 15.37 -6.31 1.17
CA LYS A 237 16.33 -7.38 0.84
C LYS A 237 17.16 -6.99 -0.39
N CYS A 238 18.11 -6.09 -0.21
CA CYS A 238 19.17 -5.85 -1.19
C CYS A 238 20.36 -6.72 -0.83
N HIS A 239 20.79 -7.60 -1.73
CA HIS A 239 21.88 -8.56 -1.48
C HIS A 239 23.25 -7.89 -1.19
N SER A 240 23.41 -6.63 -1.53
CA SER A 240 24.65 -5.85 -1.31
C SER A 240 24.68 -5.12 0.04
N HIS A 241 23.58 -5.05 0.77
CA HIS A 241 23.48 -4.35 2.05
C HIS A 241 23.43 -5.33 3.20
N GLN A 242 24.13 -5.02 4.28
CA GLN A 242 24.03 -5.75 5.54
C GLN A 242 23.23 -4.99 6.57
N SER A 243 22.51 -5.71 7.43
CA SER A 243 21.90 -5.12 8.61
C SER A 243 22.98 -4.75 9.64
N ILE A 244 22.93 -3.52 10.11
CA ILE A 244 23.85 -2.98 11.13
C ILE A 244 23.19 -2.92 12.51
N VAL A 245 21.98 -3.44 12.67
CA VAL A 245 21.19 -3.37 13.89
C VAL A 245 21.94 -3.88 15.10
N LYS A 246 22.62 -5.04 14.99
CA LYS A 246 23.33 -5.67 16.12
C LYS A 246 24.55 -4.87 16.59
N GLU A 247 25.19 -4.14 15.68
CA GLU A 247 26.38 -3.35 15.98
C GLU A 247 26.06 -1.96 16.52
N ILE A 248 24.94 -1.39 16.07
CA ILE A 248 24.51 -0.04 16.46
C ILE A 248 23.72 -0.06 17.77
N PHE A 249 22.76 -0.98 17.90
CA PHE A 249 21.83 -0.98 19.01
C PHE A 249 22.23 -2.01 20.07
N SER A 250 22.48 -1.53 21.28
CA SER A 250 22.78 -2.38 22.45
C SER A 250 21.53 -2.81 23.23
N LYS A 251 20.40 -2.14 22.98
CA LYS A 251 19.08 -2.42 23.58
C LYS A 251 18.16 -3.05 22.56
N ASP A 252 17.28 -3.91 23.02
CA ASP A 252 16.19 -4.45 22.20
C ASP A 252 15.02 -3.45 22.17
N TYR A 253 14.87 -2.76 21.05
CA TYR A 253 13.74 -1.87 20.78
C TYR A 253 12.66 -2.62 20.03
N GLU A 254 11.41 -2.58 20.49
CA GLU A 254 10.30 -3.27 19.84
C GLU A 254 10.18 -2.94 18.33
N ILE A 255 10.43 -1.70 17.98
CA ILE A 255 10.36 -1.23 16.56
C ILE A 255 11.38 -1.93 15.67
N LEU A 256 12.50 -2.42 16.22
CA LEU A 256 13.52 -3.16 15.47
C LEU A 256 13.08 -4.57 15.06
N LYS A 257 11.94 -5.06 15.54
CA LYS A 257 11.34 -6.28 15.01
C LYS A 257 10.83 -6.10 13.58
N ILE A 258 10.43 -4.88 13.22
CA ILE A 258 9.81 -4.54 11.93
C ILE A 258 10.64 -3.58 11.07
N VAL A 259 11.57 -2.81 11.66
CA VAL A 259 12.44 -1.88 10.97
C VAL A 259 13.86 -2.42 10.92
N ASP A 260 14.54 -2.21 9.82
CA ASP A 260 15.96 -2.51 9.64
C ASP A 260 16.75 -1.25 9.30
N PHE A 261 18.01 -1.26 9.70
CA PHE A 261 19.02 -0.27 9.38
C PHE A 261 20.12 -0.99 8.62
N THR A 262 20.32 -0.60 7.37
CA THR A 262 21.25 -1.32 6.47
C THR A 262 22.24 -0.38 5.82
N MET A 263 23.45 -0.88 5.57
CA MET A 263 24.52 -0.19 4.83
C MET A 263 25.18 -1.13 3.83
N LEU A 264 25.86 -0.59 2.83
CA LEU A 264 26.82 -1.36 2.05
C LEU A 264 27.94 -1.84 2.95
N ASN A 265 28.43 -3.06 2.74
CA ASN A 265 29.47 -3.66 3.57
C ASN A 265 30.75 -2.78 3.62
N GLU A 266 31.15 -2.24 2.48
CA GLU A 266 32.32 -1.37 2.38
C GLU A 266 32.12 -0.05 3.14
N GLU A 267 30.97 0.59 3.01
CA GLU A 267 30.63 1.81 3.73
C GLU A 267 30.64 1.58 5.25
N PHE A 268 30.12 0.45 5.71
CA PHE A 268 30.11 0.12 7.14
C PHE A 268 31.51 -0.13 7.69
N LEU A 269 32.36 -0.81 6.92
CA LEU A 269 33.78 -0.99 7.28
C LEU A 269 34.53 0.34 7.33
N ASN A 270 34.26 1.26 6.40
CA ASN A 270 34.83 2.60 6.39
C ASN A 270 34.36 3.42 7.61
N LEU A 271 33.09 3.37 7.95
CA LEU A 271 32.56 4.03 9.15
C LEU A 271 33.23 3.54 10.42
N LYS A 272 33.51 2.24 10.55
CA LYS A 272 34.19 1.64 11.73
C LYS A 272 35.63 2.06 11.89
N LYS A 273 36.32 2.52 10.85
CA LYS A 273 37.70 3.00 10.94
C LYS A 273 37.81 4.33 11.70
N ASP A 274 36.75 5.15 11.66
CA ASP A 274 36.66 6.37 12.45
C ASP A 274 35.77 6.10 13.71
N GLU A 275 36.46 5.70 14.79
CA GLU A 275 35.80 5.38 16.06
C GLU A 275 34.93 6.53 16.59
N LYS A 276 35.38 7.78 16.46
CA LYS A 276 34.67 8.97 16.94
C LYS A 276 33.38 9.17 16.14
N LEU A 277 33.44 9.07 14.83
CA LEU A 277 32.30 9.17 13.94
C LEU A 277 31.33 8.01 14.17
N PHE A 278 31.86 6.80 14.31
CA PHE A 278 31.04 5.61 14.61
C PHE A 278 30.24 5.77 15.90
N GLN A 279 30.85 6.24 16.98
CA GLN A 279 30.14 6.48 18.24
C GLN A 279 29.10 7.58 18.13
N LYS A 280 29.38 8.63 17.35
CA LYS A 280 28.41 9.71 17.08
C LYS A 280 27.19 9.19 16.30
N VAL A 281 27.42 8.38 15.26
CA VAL A 281 26.35 7.73 14.49
C VAL A 281 25.54 6.79 15.40
N LYS A 282 26.19 6.00 16.21
CA LYS A 282 25.55 5.09 17.16
C LYS A 282 24.63 5.83 18.13
N THR A 283 25.08 6.94 18.69
CA THR A 283 24.28 7.77 19.60
C THR A 283 23.05 8.31 18.86
N TYR A 284 23.27 8.95 17.72
CA TYR A 284 22.18 9.55 16.94
C TYR A 284 21.12 8.51 16.50
N LEU A 285 21.54 7.33 16.03
CA LEU A 285 20.60 6.28 15.61
C LEU A 285 19.83 5.68 16.81
N ASN A 286 20.43 5.63 18.02
CA ASN A 286 19.68 5.24 19.22
C ASN A 286 18.58 6.25 19.57
N ASP A 287 18.85 7.54 19.45
CA ASP A 287 17.84 8.59 19.64
C ASP A 287 16.78 8.52 18.53
N PHE A 288 17.20 8.31 17.28
CA PHE A 288 16.31 8.18 16.14
C PHE A 288 15.33 7.01 16.32
N VAL A 289 15.79 5.84 16.73
CA VAL A 289 14.92 4.66 16.90
C VAL A 289 13.91 4.86 18.04
N LEU A 290 14.28 5.60 19.08
CA LEU A 290 13.36 5.98 20.17
C LEU A 290 12.26 6.93 19.67
N CYS A 291 12.64 7.99 18.94
CA CYS A 291 11.69 8.93 18.34
C CYS A 291 10.76 8.23 17.32
N LEU A 292 11.31 7.37 16.47
CA LEU A 292 10.52 6.57 15.53
C LEU A 292 9.52 5.67 16.25
N GLY A 293 9.93 5.00 17.33
CA GLY A 293 9.05 4.17 18.15
C GLY A 293 7.95 4.98 18.84
N ASN A 294 8.24 6.20 19.32
CA ASN A 294 7.26 7.11 19.88
C ASN A 294 6.25 7.57 18.83
N LYS A 295 6.73 7.94 17.65
CA LYS A 295 5.90 8.33 16.50
C LYS A 295 4.97 7.20 16.08
N TYR A 296 5.48 5.97 16.02
CA TYR A 296 4.70 4.78 15.72
C TYR A 296 3.54 4.59 16.72
N ARG A 297 3.81 4.68 18.04
CA ARG A 297 2.78 4.58 19.07
C ARG A 297 1.75 5.71 18.99
N ALA A 298 2.19 6.91 18.66
CA ALA A 298 1.29 8.04 18.44
C ALA A 298 0.36 7.79 17.24
N TYR A 299 0.87 7.27 16.14
CA TYR A 299 0.04 6.90 15.00
C TYR A 299 -1.00 5.82 15.36
N GLU A 300 -0.62 4.78 16.11
CA GLU A 300 -1.57 3.74 16.56
C GLU A 300 -2.75 4.34 17.33
N LYS A 301 -2.49 5.36 18.18
CA LYS A 301 -3.51 6.05 18.97
C LYS A 301 -4.50 6.84 18.10
N TYR A 302 -4.03 7.48 17.02
CA TYR A 302 -4.83 8.33 16.15
C TYR A 302 -5.39 7.59 14.92
N PHE A 303 -5.16 6.29 14.83
CA PHE A 303 -5.63 5.50 13.70
C PHE A 303 -7.15 5.40 13.70
N GLN A 304 -7.75 5.84 12.60
CA GLN A 304 -9.20 5.85 12.45
C GLN A 304 -9.73 4.43 12.24
N LYS A 305 -10.93 4.15 12.75
CA LYS A 305 -11.63 2.87 12.66
C LYS A 305 -12.81 2.98 11.69
N GLU A 306 -13.38 1.86 11.30
CA GLU A 306 -14.60 1.84 10.48
C GLU A 306 -15.77 2.55 11.17
N THR A 307 -15.83 2.49 12.50
CA THR A 307 -16.84 3.21 13.32
C THR A 307 -16.72 4.72 13.19
N ASP A 308 -15.50 5.25 13.00
CA ASP A 308 -15.29 6.68 12.86
C ASP A 308 -15.82 7.17 11.50
N ILE A 309 -15.63 6.38 10.44
CA ILE A 309 -16.22 6.64 9.12
C ILE A 309 -17.76 6.59 9.18
N LEU A 310 -18.32 5.61 9.86
CA LEU A 310 -19.79 5.52 10.03
C LEU A 310 -20.35 6.68 10.86
N THR A 311 -19.62 7.11 11.89
CA THR A 311 -19.99 8.29 12.71
C THR A 311 -19.96 9.55 11.87
N TYR A 312 -18.94 9.75 11.06
CA TYR A 312 -18.87 10.85 10.09
C TYR A 312 -20.11 10.90 9.20
N PHE A 313 -20.51 9.77 8.61
CA PHE A 313 -21.70 9.72 7.74
C PHE A 313 -23.02 10.00 8.47
N LYS A 314 -23.12 9.70 9.76
CA LYS A 314 -24.29 10.07 10.56
C LYS A 314 -24.46 11.57 10.70
N THR A 315 -23.37 12.31 10.79
CA THR A 315 -23.36 13.78 10.91
C THR A 315 -23.38 14.47 9.55
N HIS A 316 -22.82 13.85 8.51
CA HIS A 316 -22.71 14.37 7.14
C HIS A 316 -23.63 13.62 6.16
N ARG A 317 -24.93 13.72 6.39
CA ARG A 317 -25.99 12.96 5.67
C ARG A 317 -25.93 13.12 4.15
N GLN A 318 -25.68 14.34 3.66
CA GLN A 318 -25.60 14.60 2.22
C GLN A 318 -24.46 13.81 1.55
N GLU A 319 -23.35 13.73 2.22
CA GLU A 319 -22.19 12.99 1.74
C GLU A 319 -22.42 11.48 1.80
N ALA A 320 -23.09 10.99 2.86
CA ALA A 320 -23.52 9.60 2.93
C ALA A 320 -24.41 9.22 1.73
N LEU A 321 -25.35 10.08 1.33
CA LEU A 321 -26.21 9.84 0.17
C LEU A 321 -25.45 9.85 -1.16
N ILE A 322 -24.38 10.67 -1.29
CA ILE A 322 -23.50 10.64 -2.46
C ILE A 322 -22.81 9.28 -2.56
N PHE A 323 -22.21 8.81 -1.46
CA PHE A 323 -21.59 7.48 -1.43
C PHE A 323 -22.59 6.36 -1.68
N LYS A 324 -23.79 6.44 -1.09
CA LYS A 324 -24.88 5.47 -1.30
C LYS A 324 -25.21 5.34 -2.79
N LYS A 325 -25.40 6.46 -3.48
CA LYS A 325 -25.70 6.47 -4.91
C LYS A 325 -24.60 5.80 -5.75
N VAL A 326 -23.33 6.04 -5.40
CA VAL A 326 -22.19 5.41 -6.08
C VAL A 326 -22.16 3.91 -5.79
N PHE A 327 -22.34 3.50 -4.53
CA PHE A 327 -22.33 2.08 -4.14
C PHE A 327 -23.49 1.30 -4.76
N ASP A 328 -24.68 1.89 -4.83
CA ASP A 328 -25.83 1.28 -5.48
C ASP A 328 -25.57 0.97 -6.95
N LYS A 329 -24.92 1.88 -7.66
CA LYS A 329 -24.53 1.69 -9.05
C LYS A 329 -23.38 0.70 -9.19
N GLU A 330 -22.27 0.96 -8.50
CA GLU A 330 -20.99 0.30 -8.77
C GLU A 330 -20.88 -1.11 -8.17
N PHE A 331 -21.77 -1.48 -7.25
CA PHE A 331 -21.80 -2.84 -6.70
C PHE A 331 -22.81 -3.77 -7.39
N THR A 332 -23.49 -3.31 -8.43
CA THR A 332 -24.53 -4.11 -9.12
C THR A 332 -23.92 -5.39 -9.70
N HIS A 333 -22.80 -5.27 -10.41
CA HIS A 333 -22.17 -6.43 -11.04
C HIS A 333 -21.59 -7.42 -10.02
N ILE A 334 -20.96 -6.93 -8.93
CA ILE A 334 -20.44 -7.82 -7.90
C ILE A 334 -21.59 -8.49 -7.11
N LYS A 335 -22.68 -7.79 -6.82
CA LYS A 335 -23.89 -8.38 -6.19
C LYS A 335 -24.47 -9.50 -7.02
N ALA A 336 -24.44 -9.40 -8.35
CA ALA A 336 -24.93 -10.43 -9.25
C ALA A 336 -24.00 -11.64 -9.36
N ASN A 337 -22.68 -11.44 -9.32
CA ASN A 337 -21.70 -12.49 -9.59
C ASN A 337 -21.08 -13.10 -8.32
N ARG A 338 -20.94 -12.34 -7.23
CA ARG A 338 -20.37 -12.75 -5.94
C ARG A 338 -21.16 -12.13 -4.78
N PRO A 339 -22.46 -12.46 -4.66
CA PRO A 339 -23.28 -11.97 -3.56
C PRO A 339 -22.74 -12.35 -2.17
N ASP A 340 -22.03 -13.47 -2.08
CA ASP A 340 -21.34 -13.93 -0.88
C ASP A 340 -20.33 -12.91 -0.34
N ILE A 341 -19.56 -12.30 -1.23
CA ILE A 341 -18.57 -11.25 -0.85
C ILE A 341 -19.33 -10.06 -0.24
N VAL A 342 -20.33 -9.52 -0.94
CA VAL A 342 -21.07 -8.34 -0.44
C VAL A 342 -21.81 -8.68 0.86
N ALA A 343 -22.34 -9.91 0.97
CA ALA A 343 -22.96 -10.39 2.19
C ALA A 343 -21.98 -10.52 3.37
N SER A 344 -20.69 -10.65 3.14
CA SER A 344 -19.67 -10.69 4.18
C SER A 344 -19.29 -9.29 4.71
N TRP A 345 -19.58 -8.22 4.01
CA TRP A 345 -19.18 -6.86 4.35
C TRP A 345 -20.01 -6.29 5.52
N LYS A 346 -19.44 -6.38 6.70
CA LYS A 346 -20.12 -5.98 7.94
C LYS A 346 -20.47 -4.49 7.96
N TYR A 347 -19.49 -3.64 7.69
CA TYR A 347 -19.65 -2.20 7.84
C TYR A 347 -20.47 -1.59 6.69
N TYR A 348 -20.44 -2.19 5.51
CA TYR A 348 -21.33 -1.82 4.42
C TYR A 348 -22.81 -2.07 4.80
N LYS A 349 -23.12 -3.18 5.46
CA LYS A 349 -24.48 -3.44 5.97
C LYS A 349 -24.92 -2.41 7.00
N GLU A 350 -24.02 -2.02 7.90
CA GLU A 350 -24.29 -0.97 8.89
C GLU A 350 -24.55 0.39 8.20
N PHE A 351 -23.76 0.72 7.17
CA PHE A 351 -23.96 1.90 6.35
C PHE A 351 -25.29 1.87 5.59
N GLU A 352 -25.63 0.74 4.96
CA GLU A 352 -26.90 0.56 4.27
C GLU A 352 -28.11 0.73 5.22
N LYS A 353 -28.02 0.18 6.43
CA LYS A 353 -29.04 0.35 7.45
C LYS A 353 -29.18 1.83 7.85
N MET A 354 -28.07 2.49 8.12
CA MET A 354 -28.06 3.91 8.46
C MET A 354 -28.69 4.77 7.34
N CYS A 355 -28.36 4.52 6.07
CA CYS A 355 -28.92 5.28 4.96
C CYS A 355 -30.42 5.10 4.74
N LYS A 356 -31.04 4.03 5.28
CA LYS A 356 -32.50 3.86 5.28
C LYS A 356 -33.20 4.70 6.34
N GLU A 357 -32.47 5.13 7.34
CA GLU A 357 -32.95 5.95 8.46
C GLU A 357 -32.72 7.45 8.23
N LEU A 358 -31.99 7.82 7.14
CA LEU A 358 -31.72 9.20 6.72
C LEU A 358 -32.84 9.77 5.87
#